data_454ddfce4e86f7195501d564bc196a9d
#
_entry.id   454ddfce4e86f7195501d564bc196a9d
#
_cell.length_a   1.000
_cell.length_b   1.000
_cell.length_c   1.000
_cell.angle_alpha   90.00
_cell.angle_beta   90.00
_cell.angle_gamma   90.00
#
_symmetry.space_group_name_H-M   'P 1'
#
loop_
_entity.id
_entity.type
_entity.pdbx_description
1 polymer ?
#
loop_
_entity_poly.entity_id
_entity_poly.type
_entity_poly.pdbx_seq_one_letter_code
_entity_poly.pdbx_strand_id
1 'polypeptide(L)'
;MILRKNRKRKFQKNRLHESLEQIKNPGRGWYRIYTYDLAQELPELYIACEEETLALLLIDIGAFKNEHIPESALVYLEKILRFFEKNEKKVILRPVYDTTGHGMEREPGTLHLVKEHMQQLGKVIEQYAENILVVQGIMVGDWGEMHGSKFLSDKHLKELTKEYITAMNQSCYLAVRTPRQWKTAAESMDTHMRNCLVLFNDGIFGSETDLGTYESSDKRKQYLKWQYDSLGYGPVGGEAVADVRISGISPGQDIALDTMWDNGNMSFAESVDLDKNSVMDDLRKMHVTYLNSMHDQKLLDRWKAQTMKWNGSMISVYDYIGLHLGYRFIVRDATWTAVEKTVPGGGLRKHFMGKKEKFLEVTVENSGFANLYEE
;
A
#
# COMPACT_ATOMS: atom_id res chain seq x y z
N MET A 1 -51.55 10.81 -24.79
CA MET A 1 -50.09 10.90 -24.66
C MET A 1 -49.80 11.67 -23.38
N ILE A 2 -49.52 10.97 -22.25
CA ILE A 2 -49.31 11.59 -20.96
C ILE A 2 -47.83 11.85 -20.85
N LEU A 3 -47.45 13.13 -20.83
CA LEU A 3 -46.06 13.59 -20.65
C LEU A 3 -45.56 13.19 -19.26
N ARG A 4 -44.59 12.29 -19.23
CA ARG A 4 -43.83 11.92 -18.02
C ARG A 4 -43.01 13.15 -17.54
N LYS A 5 -43.42 13.80 -16.47
CA LYS A 5 -42.58 14.80 -15.80
C LYS A 5 -41.55 14.09 -14.93
N ASN A 6 -40.39 13.79 -15.50
CA ASN A 6 -39.21 13.42 -14.71
C ASN A 6 -38.72 14.66 -13.95
N ARG A 7 -38.98 14.76 -12.67
CA ARG A 7 -38.36 15.80 -11.82
C ARG A 7 -36.96 15.33 -11.45
N LYS A 8 -35.96 15.73 -12.26
CA LYS A 8 -34.56 15.69 -11.85
C LYS A 8 -34.28 16.87 -10.94
N ARG A 9 -34.00 16.61 -9.68
CA ARG A 9 -33.35 17.61 -8.82
C ARG A 9 -31.87 17.35 -8.86
N LYS A 10 -31.10 18.23 -9.51
CA LYS A 10 -29.64 18.28 -9.33
C LYS A 10 -29.39 18.90 -7.98
N PHE A 11 -28.58 18.26 -7.13
CA PHE A 11 -27.95 18.95 -6.03
C PHE A 11 -27.12 20.09 -6.64
N GLN A 12 -27.17 21.25 -6.02
CA GLN A 12 -26.39 22.39 -6.48
C GLN A 12 -24.92 21.93 -6.43
N LYS A 13 -24.21 21.97 -7.57
CA LYS A 13 -22.78 21.71 -7.60
C LYS A 13 -22.11 22.76 -6.70
N ASN A 14 -21.92 22.46 -5.45
CA ASN A 14 -20.81 23.06 -4.74
C ASN A 14 -19.57 22.56 -5.50
N ARG A 15 -18.62 23.44 -5.76
CA ARG A 15 -17.30 23.05 -6.23
C ARG A 15 -16.73 22.15 -5.14
N LEU A 16 -16.93 20.85 -5.31
CA LEU A 16 -16.45 19.85 -4.35
C LEU A 16 -14.95 19.76 -4.55
N HIS A 17 -14.24 20.51 -3.73
CA HIS A 17 -12.79 20.42 -3.62
C HIS A 17 -12.45 19.30 -2.64
N GLU A 18 -11.30 18.67 -2.83
CA GLU A 18 -10.75 17.78 -1.84
C GLU A 18 -10.54 18.51 -0.52
N SER A 19 -10.92 17.87 0.58
CA SER A 19 -10.63 18.37 1.92
C SER A 19 -9.13 18.31 2.20
N LEU A 20 -8.60 19.30 2.93
CA LEU A 20 -7.25 19.28 3.50
C LEU A 20 -7.16 18.40 4.76
N GLU A 21 -8.29 17.86 5.21
CA GLU A 21 -8.31 17.00 6.38
C GLU A 21 -7.62 15.67 6.14
N GLN A 22 -6.81 15.26 7.08
CA GLN A 22 -6.27 13.91 7.16
C GLN A 22 -7.39 12.94 7.50
N ILE A 23 -7.84 12.16 6.52
CA ILE A 23 -8.84 11.14 6.73
C ILE A 23 -8.12 9.87 7.18
N LYS A 24 -8.47 9.36 8.35
CA LYS A 24 -7.94 8.09 8.88
C LYS A 24 -8.60 6.90 8.15
N ASN A 25 -8.25 6.72 6.88
CA ASN A 25 -8.65 5.54 6.14
C ASN A 25 -7.81 4.33 6.58
N PRO A 26 -8.38 3.15 6.78
CA PRO A 26 -7.61 1.96 7.14
C PRO A 26 -6.66 1.52 6.02
N GLY A 27 -5.58 0.83 6.39
CA GLY A 27 -4.68 0.18 5.46
C GLY A 27 -3.89 1.10 4.53
N ARG A 28 -3.70 2.40 4.87
CA ARG A 28 -2.95 3.35 4.06
C ARG A 28 -2.28 4.45 4.88
N GLY A 29 -1.23 5.06 4.36
CA GLY A 29 -0.64 6.28 4.95
C GLY A 29 0.82 6.14 5.35
N TRP A 30 1.26 7.01 6.22
CA TRP A 30 2.59 6.96 6.81
C TRP A 30 2.68 5.86 7.86
N TYR A 31 3.87 5.20 7.98
CA TYR A 31 4.15 4.21 9.01
C TYR A 31 5.49 4.46 9.71
N ARG A 32 5.63 3.89 10.91
CA ARG A 32 6.89 3.76 11.66
C ARG A 32 7.28 2.30 11.79
N ILE A 33 8.59 2.08 11.97
CA ILE A 33 9.15 0.76 12.26
C ILE A 33 9.22 0.57 13.78
N TYR A 34 8.72 -0.57 14.23
CA TYR A 34 8.87 -1.10 15.58
C TYR A 34 9.61 -2.42 15.50
N THR A 35 10.73 -2.53 16.18
CA THR A 35 11.58 -3.73 16.15
C THR A 35 11.40 -4.54 17.43
N TYR A 36 11.11 -5.83 17.26
CA TYR A 36 10.95 -6.78 18.37
C TYR A 36 11.81 -8.01 18.11
N ASP A 37 12.66 -8.36 19.09
CA ASP A 37 13.37 -9.63 19.14
C ASP A 37 12.47 -10.67 19.83
N LEU A 38 12.07 -11.73 19.12
CA LEU A 38 11.19 -12.75 19.72
C LEU A 38 11.87 -13.61 20.78
N ALA A 39 13.21 -13.57 20.89
CA ALA A 39 13.94 -14.20 21.97
C ALA A 39 13.96 -13.38 23.27
N GLN A 40 13.55 -12.09 23.20
CA GLN A 40 13.63 -11.16 24.33
C GLN A 40 12.33 -10.37 24.46
N GLU A 41 11.42 -10.86 25.31
CA GLU A 41 10.16 -10.17 25.56
C GLU A 41 10.39 -8.81 26.24
N LEU A 42 9.85 -7.75 25.63
CA LEU A 42 9.88 -6.42 26.24
C LEU A 42 8.90 -6.34 27.41
N PRO A 43 9.27 -5.66 28.50
CA PRO A 43 8.40 -5.51 29.68
C PRO A 43 7.12 -4.73 29.34
N GLU A 44 7.19 -3.78 28.39
CA GLU A 44 6.08 -2.93 27.97
C GLU A 44 6.14 -2.65 26.47
N LEU A 45 4.97 -2.74 25.82
CA LEU A 45 4.78 -2.34 24.41
C LEU A 45 4.27 -0.90 24.37
N TYR A 46 4.64 -0.14 23.34
CA TYR A 46 4.26 1.27 23.21
C TYR A 46 3.91 1.65 21.78
N ILE A 47 3.13 2.73 21.64
CA ILE A 47 2.84 3.40 20.38
C ILE A 47 3.62 4.73 20.35
N ALA A 48 4.47 4.92 19.35
CA ALA A 48 5.30 6.11 19.23
C ALA A 48 4.59 7.29 18.53
N CYS A 49 3.52 7.03 17.77
CA CYS A 49 2.75 8.05 17.07
C CYS A 49 1.28 7.61 16.93
N GLU A 50 0.38 8.36 17.54
CA GLU A 50 -1.05 8.08 17.54
C GLU A 50 -1.73 8.44 16.20
N GLU A 51 -1.17 9.42 15.47
CA GLU A 51 -1.74 9.90 14.22
C GLU A 51 -1.55 8.91 13.07
N GLU A 52 -0.49 8.11 13.08
CA GLU A 52 -0.21 7.11 12.07
C GLU A 52 -1.13 5.90 12.25
N THR A 53 -1.79 5.49 11.18
CA THR A 53 -2.72 4.34 11.18
C THR A 53 -2.03 3.00 10.90
N LEU A 54 -0.76 3.05 10.49
CA LEU A 54 0.05 1.89 10.14
C LEU A 54 1.29 1.77 11.03
N ALA A 55 1.72 0.54 11.25
CA ALA A 55 2.97 0.20 11.92
C ALA A 55 3.68 -0.92 11.14
N LEU A 56 4.97 -0.75 10.83
CA LEU A 56 5.79 -1.86 10.37
C LEU A 56 6.40 -2.55 11.58
N LEU A 57 6.09 -3.82 11.75
CA LEU A 57 6.66 -4.67 12.80
C LEU A 57 7.82 -5.47 12.20
N LEU A 58 9.04 -5.06 12.49
CA LEU A 58 10.25 -5.80 12.18
C LEU A 58 10.46 -6.84 13.30
N ILE A 59 10.23 -8.10 12.99
CA ILE A 59 10.24 -9.20 13.95
C ILE A 59 11.52 -10.01 13.78
N ASP A 60 12.49 -9.82 14.68
CA ASP A 60 13.74 -10.59 14.67
C ASP A 60 13.52 -12.00 15.21
N ILE A 61 13.76 -12.99 14.34
CA ILE A 61 13.76 -14.43 14.65
C ILE A 61 15.15 -15.06 14.50
N GLY A 62 16.19 -14.24 14.35
CA GLY A 62 17.57 -14.68 14.12
C GLY A 62 18.15 -15.56 15.23
N ALA A 63 17.66 -15.43 16.46
CA ALA A 63 18.03 -16.31 17.56
C ALA A 63 17.70 -17.78 17.29
N PHE A 64 16.67 -18.05 16.48
CA PHE A 64 16.17 -19.41 16.18
C PHE A 64 16.75 -20.00 14.89
N LYS A 65 17.80 -19.43 14.32
CA LYS A 65 18.37 -19.86 13.03
C LYS A 65 18.84 -21.32 12.99
N ASN A 66 18.97 -22.01 14.12
CA ASN A 66 19.40 -23.40 14.22
C ASN A 66 18.33 -24.35 14.79
N GLU A 67 17.14 -23.84 15.13
CA GLU A 67 16.08 -24.58 15.80
C GLU A 67 14.71 -23.97 15.47
N HIS A 68 13.63 -24.69 15.78
CA HIS A 68 12.27 -24.16 15.64
C HIS A 68 12.02 -22.96 16.55
N ILE A 69 11.15 -22.05 16.13
CA ILE A 69 10.66 -20.97 16.98
C ILE A 69 9.88 -21.59 18.14
N PRO A 70 10.28 -21.34 19.41
CA PRO A 70 9.59 -21.92 20.55
C PRO A 70 8.19 -21.31 20.71
N GLU A 71 7.28 -22.06 21.30
CA GLU A 71 5.89 -21.64 21.52
C GLU A 71 5.79 -20.32 22.29
N SER A 72 6.66 -20.11 23.28
CA SER A 72 6.72 -18.83 24.01
C SER A 72 6.99 -17.63 23.14
N ALA A 73 7.84 -17.77 22.12
CA ALA A 73 8.12 -16.70 21.16
C ALA A 73 6.94 -16.44 20.21
N LEU A 74 6.22 -17.48 19.80
CA LEU A 74 4.99 -17.35 19.01
C LEU A 74 3.88 -16.65 19.83
N VAL A 75 3.70 -17.02 21.09
CA VAL A 75 2.77 -16.35 22.02
C VAL A 75 3.16 -14.86 22.21
N TYR A 76 4.45 -14.55 22.25
CA TYR A 76 4.90 -13.17 22.33
C TYR A 76 4.58 -12.40 21.04
N LEU A 77 4.73 -13.01 19.86
CA LEU A 77 4.29 -12.41 18.60
C LEU A 77 2.78 -12.12 18.61
N GLU A 78 1.96 -13.06 19.06
CA GLU A 78 0.52 -12.80 19.21
C GLU A 78 0.22 -11.65 20.18
N LYS A 79 0.95 -11.53 21.28
CA LYS A 79 0.83 -10.42 22.22
C LYS A 79 1.13 -9.07 21.53
N ILE A 80 2.17 -9.01 20.69
CA ILE A 80 2.52 -7.82 19.92
C ILE A 80 1.38 -7.50 18.94
N LEU A 81 0.95 -8.44 18.11
CA LEU A 81 -0.10 -8.23 17.11
C LEU A 81 -1.41 -7.74 17.77
N ARG A 82 -1.82 -8.37 18.84
CA ARG A 82 -3.01 -7.97 19.62
C ARG A 82 -2.87 -6.59 20.23
N PHE A 83 -1.66 -6.17 20.62
CA PHE A 83 -1.41 -4.83 21.12
C PHE A 83 -1.64 -3.77 20.04
N PHE A 84 -1.11 -3.98 18.82
CA PHE A 84 -1.30 -3.05 17.71
C PHE A 84 -2.75 -3.01 17.22
N GLU A 85 -3.44 -4.15 17.17
CA GLU A 85 -4.88 -4.25 16.88
C GLU A 85 -5.71 -3.42 17.87
N LYS A 86 -5.48 -3.56 19.17
CA LYS A 86 -6.18 -2.80 20.22
C LYS A 86 -5.94 -1.29 20.15
N ASN A 87 -4.82 -0.88 19.58
CA ASN A 87 -4.47 0.52 19.35
C ASN A 87 -4.86 0.99 17.93
N GLU A 88 -5.74 0.26 17.24
CA GLU A 88 -6.27 0.60 15.91
C GLU A 88 -5.19 0.83 14.85
N LYS A 89 -4.07 0.09 14.93
CA LYS A 89 -2.97 0.12 13.96
C LYS A 89 -3.03 -1.11 13.06
N LYS A 90 -3.19 -0.92 11.75
CA LYS A 90 -2.94 -2.00 10.78
C LYS A 90 -1.43 -2.27 10.70
N VAL A 91 -1.06 -3.51 10.52
CA VAL A 91 0.32 -3.99 10.62
C VAL A 91 0.90 -4.31 9.23
N ILE A 92 2.08 -3.80 8.95
CA ILE A 92 2.98 -4.29 7.94
C ILE A 92 3.93 -5.23 8.68
N LEU A 93 3.85 -6.54 8.45
CA LEU A 93 4.62 -7.52 9.21
C LEU A 93 5.87 -7.95 8.43
N ARG A 94 7.05 -7.78 9.00
CA ARG A 94 8.33 -8.18 8.40
C ARG A 94 9.12 -9.06 9.37
N PRO A 95 8.91 -10.39 9.40
CA PRO A 95 9.78 -11.30 10.12
C PRO A 95 11.12 -11.41 9.40
N VAL A 96 12.23 -11.41 10.15
CA VAL A 96 13.59 -11.37 9.61
C VAL A 96 14.54 -12.20 10.45
N TYR A 97 15.57 -12.77 9.81
CA TYR A 97 16.70 -13.38 10.53
C TYR A 97 17.78 -12.36 10.89
N ASP A 98 17.80 -11.23 10.19
CA ASP A 98 18.84 -10.23 10.32
C ASP A 98 18.27 -8.81 10.41
N THR A 99 18.77 -8.06 11.38
CA THR A 99 18.46 -6.64 11.60
C THR A 99 19.70 -5.75 11.48
N THR A 100 20.84 -6.30 11.02
CA THR A 100 22.15 -5.65 11.07
C THR A 100 22.88 -5.54 9.73
N GLY A 101 22.29 -6.04 8.63
CA GLY A 101 22.89 -6.04 7.31
C GLY A 101 23.89 -7.18 7.07
N HIS A 102 23.69 -8.33 7.73
CA HIS A 102 24.53 -9.53 7.62
C HIS A 102 23.68 -10.79 7.37
N GLY A 103 22.71 -10.70 6.46
CA GLY A 103 21.71 -11.73 6.21
C GLY A 103 22.28 -13.11 5.96
N MET A 104 23.32 -13.25 5.12
CA MET A 104 23.95 -14.55 4.82
C MET A 104 24.47 -15.27 6.06
N GLU A 105 24.93 -14.56 7.08
CA GLU A 105 25.49 -15.12 8.32
C GLU A 105 24.40 -15.46 9.34
N ARG A 106 23.31 -14.73 9.30
CA ARG A 106 22.20 -14.79 10.26
C ARG A 106 21.12 -15.78 9.88
N GLU A 107 21.01 -16.13 8.62
CA GLU A 107 20.03 -17.10 8.08
C GLU A 107 20.29 -18.54 8.55
N PRO A 108 19.23 -19.39 8.60
CA PRO A 108 19.37 -20.83 8.83
C PRO A 108 20.36 -21.51 7.87
N GLY A 109 20.96 -22.62 8.32
CA GLY A 109 21.85 -23.41 7.48
C GLY A 109 21.14 -24.13 6.32
N THR A 110 19.82 -24.34 6.41
CA THR A 110 19.04 -25.13 5.45
C THR A 110 17.75 -24.42 5.04
N LEU A 111 17.35 -24.59 3.79
CA LEU A 111 16.06 -24.14 3.26
C LEU A 111 14.87 -24.79 4.01
N HIS A 112 15.05 -26.02 4.47
CA HIS A 112 14.03 -26.75 5.21
C HIS A 112 13.61 -26.01 6.47
N LEU A 113 14.58 -25.56 7.29
CA LEU A 113 14.29 -24.82 8.52
C LEU A 113 13.63 -23.46 8.23
N VAL A 114 14.01 -22.78 7.13
CA VAL A 114 13.30 -21.57 6.70
C VAL A 114 11.83 -21.83 6.45
N LYS A 115 11.50 -22.93 5.76
CA LYS A 115 10.11 -23.34 5.48
C LYS A 115 9.36 -23.70 6.74
N GLU A 116 9.99 -24.38 7.70
CA GLU A 116 9.39 -24.69 8.99
C GLU A 116 9.05 -23.43 9.78
N HIS A 117 9.93 -22.42 9.79
CA HIS A 117 9.62 -21.11 10.38
C HIS A 117 8.47 -20.40 9.66
N MET A 118 8.39 -20.49 8.32
CA MET A 118 7.24 -19.97 7.57
C MET A 118 5.94 -20.64 7.99
N GLN A 119 5.94 -21.95 8.20
CA GLN A 119 4.77 -22.71 8.66
C GLN A 119 4.37 -22.34 10.09
N GLN A 120 5.34 -22.10 10.99
CA GLN A 120 5.06 -21.67 12.35
C GLN A 120 4.45 -20.26 12.39
N LEU A 121 5.11 -19.30 11.71
CA LEU A 121 4.65 -17.91 11.64
C LEU A 121 3.35 -17.80 10.86
N GLY A 122 3.18 -18.58 9.77
CA GLY A 122 1.99 -18.56 8.92
C GLY A 122 0.70 -18.82 9.69
N LYS A 123 0.73 -19.73 10.69
CA LYS A 123 -0.42 -20.01 11.56
C LYS A 123 -0.81 -18.81 12.43
N VAL A 124 0.17 -18.07 12.94
CA VAL A 124 -0.08 -16.85 13.72
C VAL A 124 -0.60 -15.76 12.80
N ILE A 125 0.02 -15.59 11.62
CA ILE A 125 -0.39 -14.59 10.62
C ILE A 125 -1.84 -14.80 10.19
N GLU A 126 -2.25 -16.03 9.89
CA GLU A 126 -3.63 -16.39 9.53
C GLU A 126 -4.64 -15.96 10.62
N GLN A 127 -4.31 -16.13 11.89
CA GLN A 127 -5.19 -15.74 13.00
C GLN A 127 -5.38 -14.22 13.12
N TYR A 128 -4.40 -13.44 12.68
CA TYR A 128 -4.42 -11.97 12.74
C TYR A 128 -4.53 -11.31 11.36
N ALA A 129 -4.96 -12.07 10.35
CA ALA A 129 -5.01 -11.61 8.96
C ALA A 129 -5.81 -10.33 8.77
N GLU A 130 -6.92 -10.16 9.48
CA GLU A 130 -7.72 -8.92 9.43
C GLU A 130 -6.95 -7.68 9.91
N ASN A 131 -5.94 -7.83 10.77
CA ASN A 131 -5.12 -6.71 11.23
C ASN A 131 -3.83 -6.53 10.42
N ILE A 132 -3.39 -7.54 9.67
CA ILE A 132 -2.17 -7.51 8.87
C ILE A 132 -2.50 -7.02 7.46
N LEU A 133 -2.00 -5.83 7.10
CA LEU A 133 -2.14 -5.27 5.76
C LEU A 133 -1.36 -6.08 4.72
N VAL A 134 -0.11 -6.43 5.08
CA VAL A 134 0.82 -7.14 4.18
C VAL A 134 1.95 -7.74 4.99
N VAL A 135 2.42 -8.91 4.56
CA VAL A 135 3.69 -9.49 5.01
C VAL A 135 4.78 -9.08 4.02
N GLN A 136 5.85 -8.46 4.48
CA GLN A 136 6.96 -8.02 3.63
C GLN A 136 8.14 -8.98 3.70
N GLY A 137 8.65 -9.34 2.52
CA GLY A 137 9.78 -10.24 2.37
C GLY A 137 9.44 -11.70 2.69
N ILE A 138 10.45 -12.54 2.52
CA ILE A 138 10.38 -13.98 2.82
C ILE A 138 11.37 -14.36 3.92
N MET A 139 11.51 -13.50 4.92
CA MET A 139 12.39 -13.57 6.09
C MET A 139 13.89 -13.48 5.79
N VAL A 140 14.33 -13.66 4.54
CA VAL A 140 15.73 -13.78 4.17
C VAL A 140 16.31 -12.48 3.60
N GLY A 141 17.63 -12.37 3.68
CA GLY A 141 18.40 -11.21 3.25
C GLY A 141 18.65 -10.19 4.34
N ASP A 142 19.49 -9.23 4.01
CA ASP A 142 19.80 -8.11 4.88
C ASP A 142 18.50 -7.37 5.22
N TRP A 143 18.23 -7.17 6.52
CA TRP A 143 17.00 -6.57 7.06
C TRP A 143 15.68 -7.20 6.56
N GLY A 144 15.72 -8.42 6.01
CA GLY A 144 14.57 -9.07 5.37
C GLY A 144 14.21 -8.50 4.01
N GLU A 145 15.05 -7.66 3.40
CA GLU A 145 14.81 -6.98 2.13
C GLU A 145 15.12 -7.81 0.90
N MET A 146 15.28 -9.11 1.03
CA MET A 146 15.45 -10.04 -0.08
C MET A 146 16.66 -9.72 -0.98
N HIS A 147 17.76 -9.25 -0.37
CA HIS A 147 19.09 -9.16 -0.98
C HIS A 147 20.14 -9.66 0.03
N GLY A 148 21.37 -9.93 -0.40
CA GLY A 148 22.40 -10.44 0.52
C GLY A 148 22.05 -11.80 1.16
N SER A 149 21.39 -12.70 0.45
CA SER A 149 20.94 -14.01 0.95
C SER A 149 21.42 -15.16 0.10
N LYS A 150 21.67 -16.31 0.74
CA LYS A 150 21.97 -17.60 0.04
C LYS A 150 20.72 -18.28 -0.53
N PHE A 151 19.51 -17.80 -0.21
CA PHE A 151 18.25 -18.42 -0.61
C PHE A 151 17.46 -17.62 -1.68
N LEU A 152 18.14 -16.79 -2.49
CA LEU A 152 17.51 -15.98 -3.53
C LEU A 152 17.75 -16.46 -4.96
N SER A 153 18.21 -17.72 -5.15
CA SER A 153 18.16 -18.34 -6.49
C SER A 153 16.71 -18.41 -6.98
N ASP A 154 16.48 -18.36 -8.30
CA ASP A 154 15.14 -18.42 -8.88
C ASP A 154 14.35 -19.65 -8.38
N LYS A 155 15.02 -20.79 -8.17
CA LYS A 155 14.42 -21.99 -7.61
C LYS A 155 13.95 -21.76 -6.17
N HIS A 156 14.83 -21.25 -5.31
CA HIS A 156 14.50 -21.03 -3.89
C HIS A 156 13.43 -19.93 -3.74
N LEU A 157 13.51 -18.88 -4.56
CA LEU A 157 12.52 -17.82 -4.55
C LEU A 157 11.12 -18.35 -4.85
N LYS A 158 10.97 -19.17 -5.91
CA LYS A 158 9.70 -19.83 -6.26
C LYS A 158 9.19 -20.71 -5.11
N GLU A 159 10.09 -21.48 -4.51
CA GLU A 159 9.75 -22.42 -3.45
C GLU A 159 9.33 -21.69 -2.17
N LEU A 160 10.12 -20.71 -1.70
CA LEU A 160 9.85 -20.00 -0.45
C LEU A 160 8.62 -19.09 -0.55
N THR A 161 8.43 -18.37 -1.65
CA THR A 161 7.25 -17.50 -1.82
C THR A 161 5.96 -18.31 -1.86
N LYS A 162 5.97 -19.44 -2.58
CA LYS A 162 4.82 -20.36 -2.61
C LYS A 162 4.55 -20.98 -1.24
N GLU A 163 5.60 -21.44 -0.54
CA GLU A 163 5.47 -22.01 0.80
C GLU A 163 4.85 -20.99 1.76
N TYR A 164 5.34 -19.75 1.76
CA TYR A 164 4.88 -18.76 2.72
C TYR A 164 3.42 -18.37 2.50
N ILE A 165 3.01 -18.12 1.23
CA ILE A 165 1.60 -17.86 0.88
C ILE A 165 0.71 -19.04 1.30
N THR A 166 1.18 -20.28 1.10
CA THR A 166 0.45 -21.49 1.53
C THR A 166 0.35 -21.59 3.06
N ALA A 167 1.45 -21.31 3.76
CA ALA A 167 1.50 -21.35 5.22
C ALA A 167 0.57 -20.34 5.89
N MET A 168 0.35 -19.19 5.25
CA MET A 168 -0.62 -18.17 5.66
C MET A 168 -2.05 -18.47 5.20
N ASN A 169 -2.30 -19.64 4.61
CA ASN A 169 -3.60 -20.01 4.02
C ASN A 169 -4.15 -18.98 3.02
N GLN A 170 -3.26 -18.25 2.31
CA GLN A 170 -3.62 -17.19 1.36
C GLN A 170 -4.48 -16.06 1.98
N SER A 171 -4.39 -15.87 3.30
CA SER A 171 -5.18 -14.90 4.07
C SER A 171 -4.62 -13.49 4.04
N CYS A 172 -3.34 -13.32 3.63
CA CYS A 172 -2.63 -12.05 3.60
C CYS A 172 -1.88 -11.85 2.29
N TYR A 173 -1.63 -10.59 1.94
CA TYR A 173 -0.69 -10.25 0.88
C TYR A 173 0.75 -10.55 1.30
N LEU A 174 1.56 -11.05 0.37
CA LEU A 174 3.01 -11.21 0.49
C LEU A 174 3.70 -10.24 -0.46
N ALA A 175 4.48 -9.32 0.06
CA ALA A 175 5.25 -8.38 -0.74
C ALA A 175 6.68 -8.87 -0.95
N VAL A 176 7.14 -8.91 -2.21
CA VAL A 176 8.52 -9.17 -2.58
C VAL A 176 9.21 -7.88 -3.04
N ARG A 177 10.57 -7.84 -2.94
CA ARG A 177 11.34 -6.61 -3.04
C ARG A 177 11.41 -6.02 -4.45
N THR A 178 11.47 -6.85 -5.49
CA THR A 178 11.69 -6.38 -6.86
C THR A 178 10.68 -6.96 -7.85
N PRO A 179 10.36 -6.23 -8.94
CA PRO A 179 9.52 -6.76 -10.01
C PRO A 179 10.07 -8.04 -10.66
N ARG A 180 11.39 -8.20 -10.73
CA ARG A 180 12.01 -9.44 -11.20
C ARG A 180 11.68 -10.60 -10.27
N GLN A 181 11.83 -10.40 -8.96
CA GLN A 181 11.47 -11.43 -7.97
C GLN A 181 9.99 -11.78 -8.03
N TRP A 182 9.11 -10.78 -8.16
CA TRP A 182 7.67 -11.00 -8.35
C TRP A 182 7.38 -11.88 -9.58
N LYS A 183 7.95 -11.53 -10.74
CA LYS A 183 7.74 -12.31 -11.98
C LYS A 183 8.26 -13.74 -11.85
N THR A 184 9.44 -13.91 -11.25
CA THR A 184 10.02 -15.24 -10.99
C THR A 184 9.12 -16.07 -10.06
N ALA A 185 8.66 -15.50 -8.95
CA ALA A 185 7.77 -16.19 -8.01
C ALA A 185 6.45 -16.59 -8.67
N ALA A 186 5.83 -15.67 -9.42
CA ALA A 186 4.54 -15.85 -10.07
C ALA A 186 4.52 -16.99 -11.11
N GLU A 187 5.66 -17.37 -11.68
CA GLU A 187 5.75 -18.50 -12.63
C GLU A 187 5.30 -19.85 -12.04
N SER A 188 5.43 -20.02 -10.72
CA SER A 188 5.09 -21.26 -10.02
C SER A 188 3.71 -21.24 -9.33
N MET A 189 2.93 -20.15 -9.53
CA MET A 189 1.69 -19.88 -8.83
C MET A 189 0.48 -19.93 -9.76
N ASP A 190 -0.65 -20.40 -9.24
CA ASP A 190 -1.95 -20.20 -9.89
C ASP A 190 -2.42 -18.73 -9.75
N THR A 191 -3.57 -18.40 -10.33
CA THR A 191 -4.10 -17.03 -10.32
C THR A 191 -4.43 -16.55 -8.91
N HIS A 192 -4.96 -17.41 -8.05
CA HIS A 192 -5.35 -17.04 -6.69
C HIS A 192 -4.12 -16.69 -5.84
N MET A 193 -3.11 -17.55 -5.85
CA MET A 193 -1.84 -17.26 -5.17
C MET A 193 -1.15 -16.00 -5.72
N ARG A 194 -1.20 -15.77 -7.05
CA ARG A 194 -0.63 -14.56 -7.64
C ARG A 194 -1.31 -13.29 -7.17
N ASN A 195 -2.61 -13.33 -6.90
CA ASN A 195 -3.34 -12.19 -6.36
C ASN A 195 -2.93 -11.84 -4.91
N CYS A 196 -2.33 -12.79 -4.18
CA CYS A 196 -1.72 -12.51 -2.88
C CYS A 196 -0.33 -11.88 -2.98
N LEU A 197 0.31 -11.88 -4.17
CA LEU A 197 1.69 -11.44 -4.36
C LEU A 197 1.74 -9.97 -4.80
N VAL A 198 2.38 -9.12 -4.00
CA VAL A 198 2.54 -7.69 -4.25
C VAL A 198 4.01 -7.26 -4.15
N LEU A 199 4.30 -5.96 -4.14
CA LEU A 199 5.66 -5.42 -4.09
C LEU A 199 5.88 -4.51 -2.89
N PHE A 200 7.13 -4.43 -2.43
CA PHE A 200 7.62 -3.33 -1.62
C PHE A 200 8.93 -2.79 -2.20
N ASN A 201 9.24 -1.51 -1.95
CA ASN A 201 10.42 -0.84 -2.49
C ASN A 201 11.06 0.06 -1.42
N ASP A 202 12.12 -0.43 -0.77
CA ASP A 202 12.84 0.33 0.26
C ASP A 202 13.98 1.20 -0.31
N GLY A 203 13.91 1.53 -1.59
CA GLY A 203 14.87 2.38 -2.28
C GLY A 203 14.23 3.42 -3.19
N ILE A 204 12.95 3.74 -2.98
CA ILE A 204 12.20 4.69 -3.82
C ILE A 204 12.97 6.00 -3.94
N PHE A 205 13.30 6.44 -5.17
CA PHE A 205 14.07 7.63 -5.51
C PHE A 205 15.57 7.63 -5.12
N GLY A 206 16.10 6.63 -4.43
CA GLY A 206 17.48 6.62 -3.96
C GLY A 206 18.54 6.55 -5.06
N SER A 207 18.17 6.15 -6.26
CA SER A 207 18.99 6.16 -7.48
C SER A 207 18.10 6.04 -8.72
N GLU A 208 18.71 6.04 -9.93
CA GLU A 208 17.99 5.78 -11.17
C GLU A 208 17.32 4.39 -11.23
N THR A 209 17.74 3.48 -10.36
CA THR A 209 17.21 2.11 -10.24
C THR A 209 16.49 1.86 -8.92
N ASP A 210 16.18 2.91 -8.15
CA ASP A 210 15.63 2.81 -6.80
C ASP A 210 16.48 1.86 -5.92
N LEU A 211 17.78 2.15 -5.82
CA LEU A 211 18.78 1.36 -5.08
C LEU A 211 18.79 -0.14 -5.45
N GLY A 212 18.63 -0.44 -6.74
CA GLY A 212 18.68 -1.82 -7.26
C GLY A 212 17.34 -2.55 -7.24
N THR A 213 16.23 -1.89 -6.90
CA THR A 213 14.88 -2.45 -7.10
C THR A 213 14.66 -2.81 -8.58
N TYR A 214 15.20 -2.00 -9.48
CA TYR A 214 15.17 -2.23 -10.92
C TYR A 214 16.60 -2.46 -11.44
N GLU A 215 16.77 -3.35 -12.43
CA GLU A 215 18.08 -3.72 -12.97
C GLU A 215 18.75 -2.57 -13.75
N SER A 216 17.97 -1.64 -14.30
CA SER A 216 18.45 -0.45 -15.02
C SER A 216 17.34 0.63 -15.07
N SER A 217 17.71 1.86 -15.47
CA SER A 217 16.76 2.97 -15.69
C SER A 217 15.71 2.65 -16.77
N ASP A 218 16.07 1.94 -17.82
CA ASP A 218 15.14 1.50 -18.87
C ASP A 218 14.19 0.42 -18.34
N LYS A 219 14.69 -0.50 -17.54
CA LYS A 219 13.86 -1.51 -16.86
C LYS A 219 12.93 -0.85 -15.85
N ARG A 220 13.39 0.19 -15.14
CA ARG A 220 12.52 0.96 -14.23
C ARG A 220 11.29 1.49 -14.94
N LYS A 221 11.45 2.14 -16.11
CA LYS A 221 10.32 2.67 -16.89
C LYS A 221 9.34 1.56 -17.31
N GLN A 222 9.88 0.43 -17.81
CA GLN A 222 9.07 -0.71 -18.23
C GLN A 222 8.29 -1.32 -17.05
N TYR A 223 8.94 -1.46 -15.89
CA TYR A 223 8.33 -2.03 -14.70
C TYR A 223 7.32 -1.08 -14.04
N LEU A 224 7.56 0.23 -14.01
CA LEU A 224 6.59 1.20 -13.53
C LEU A 224 5.30 1.16 -14.36
N LYS A 225 5.42 1.08 -15.70
CA LYS A 225 4.27 0.88 -16.57
C LYS A 225 3.55 -0.43 -16.26
N TRP A 226 4.28 -1.53 -16.12
CA TRP A 226 3.71 -2.83 -15.79
C TRP A 226 3.04 -2.83 -14.40
N GLN A 227 3.63 -2.20 -13.39
CA GLN A 227 3.02 -2.04 -12.07
C GLN A 227 1.69 -1.30 -12.16
N TYR A 228 1.68 -0.17 -12.86
CA TYR A 228 0.48 0.62 -13.08
C TYR A 228 -0.64 -0.20 -13.75
N ASP A 229 -0.31 -0.94 -14.79
CA ASP A 229 -1.28 -1.70 -15.57
C ASP A 229 -1.75 -3.00 -14.87
N SER A 230 -0.96 -3.56 -13.94
CA SER A 230 -1.13 -4.96 -13.52
C SER A 230 -1.17 -5.20 -12.01
N LEU A 231 -0.72 -4.29 -11.16
CA LEU A 231 -0.58 -4.52 -9.70
C LEU A 231 -1.46 -3.63 -8.82
N GLY A 232 -2.49 -3.01 -9.36
CA GLY A 232 -3.40 -2.14 -8.60
C GLY A 232 -4.39 -2.88 -7.68
N TYR A 233 -4.18 -4.16 -7.40
CA TYR A 233 -5.10 -5.02 -6.63
C TYR A 233 -4.67 -5.27 -5.19
N GLY A 234 -3.53 -4.76 -4.75
CA GLY A 234 -3.04 -4.95 -3.39
C GLY A 234 -2.11 -3.84 -2.93
N PRO A 235 -1.73 -3.83 -1.63
CA PRO A 235 -0.93 -2.77 -1.05
C PRO A 235 0.52 -2.80 -1.54
N VAL A 236 1.04 -1.64 -1.91
CA VAL A 236 2.45 -1.44 -2.29
C VAL A 236 3.00 -0.28 -1.48
N GLY A 237 4.24 -0.37 -1.03
CA GLY A 237 4.87 0.72 -0.30
C GLY A 237 6.35 0.47 -0.05
N GLY A 238 6.90 1.16 0.94
CA GLY A 238 8.32 1.03 1.28
C GLY A 238 8.92 2.32 1.82
N GLU A 239 10.16 2.58 1.44
CA GLU A 239 10.98 3.67 1.96
C GLU A 239 11.45 4.59 0.84
N ALA A 240 11.12 5.88 0.98
CA ALA A 240 11.63 6.90 0.08
C ALA A 240 13.00 7.40 0.56
N VAL A 241 13.95 7.48 -0.36
CA VAL A 241 15.35 7.86 -0.10
C VAL A 241 15.69 9.12 -0.88
N ALA A 242 16.60 9.95 -0.36
CA ALA A 242 17.03 11.17 -1.03
C ALA A 242 17.56 10.87 -2.43
N ASP A 243 16.89 11.40 -3.43
CA ASP A 243 17.25 11.22 -4.83
C ASP A 243 18.56 11.91 -5.15
N VAL A 244 19.51 11.21 -5.74
CA VAL A 244 20.72 11.76 -6.33
C VAL A 244 20.37 12.78 -7.43
N ARG A 245 19.25 12.57 -8.15
CA ARG A 245 18.71 13.52 -9.14
C ARG A 245 18.22 14.82 -8.51
N ILE A 246 17.75 14.76 -7.25
CA ILE A 246 17.32 15.93 -6.47
C ILE A 246 18.51 16.65 -5.83
N SER A 247 19.60 15.95 -5.53
CA SER A 247 20.84 16.56 -4.97
C SER A 247 21.62 17.41 -5.97
N GLY A 248 21.36 17.26 -7.27
CA GLY A 248 21.95 18.10 -8.35
C GLY A 248 21.20 19.40 -8.62
N ILE A 249 20.06 19.66 -7.95
CA ILE A 249 19.29 20.89 -8.13
C ILE A 249 19.83 21.95 -7.18
N SER A 250 20.35 23.05 -7.75
CA SER A 250 20.79 24.22 -6.98
C SER A 250 19.65 24.77 -6.09
N PRO A 251 19.97 25.27 -4.86
CA PRO A 251 18.98 25.95 -4.05
C PRO A 251 18.28 27.06 -4.86
N GLY A 252 16.97 26.98 -5.05
CA GLY A 252 16.19 27.95 -5.86
C GLY A 252 15.75 27.45 -7.22
N GLN A 253 16.19 26.30 -7.71
CA GLN A 253 15.46 25.63 -8.80
C GLN A 253 14.27 24.90 -8.20
N ASP A 254 13.08 25.43 -8.47
CA ASP A 254 11.85 24.69 -8.24
C ASP A 254 11.99 23.36 -8.98
N ILE A 255 11.89 22.27 -8.23
CA ILE A 255 11.52 21.03 -8.85
C ILE A 255 10.20 21.40 -9.52
N ALA A 256 10.13 21.37 -10.83
CA ALA A 256 8.88 21.48 -11.52
C ALA A 256 8.03 20.31 -11.05
N LEU A 257 7.37 20.47 -9.90
CA LEU A 257 6.11 19.85 -9.61
C LEU A 257 5.23 20.39 -10.71
N ASP A 258 5.16 19.61 -11.76
CA ASP A 258 4.80 20.01 -13.09
C ASP A 258 3.59 20.93 -13.08
N THR A 259 3.64 21.97 -13.88
CA THR A 259 2.62 22.98 -14.13
C THR A 259 1.21 22.45 -14.44
N MET A 260 1.00 21.14 -14.47
CA MET A 260 -0.30 20.47 -14.55
C MET A 260 -1.26 20.83 -13.41
N TRP A 261 -0.74 21.26 -12.26
CA TRP A 261 -1.56 21.59 -11.09
C TRP A 261 -2.06 23.04 -11.04
N ASP A 262 -1.58 23.89 -11.93
CA ASP A 262 -1.89 25.32 -11.88
C ASP A 262 -3.32 25.68 -12.33
N ASN A 263 -4.04 24.77 -12.97
CA ASN A 263 -5.35 25.07 -13.58
C ASN A 263 -6.58 24.51 -12.83
N GLY A 264 -6.45 23.80 -11.72
CA GLY A 264 -7.57 23.46 -10.82
C GLY A 264 -8.75 22.68 -11.42
N ASN A 265 -8.65 22.22 -12.68
CA ASN A 265 -9.77 21.71 -13.46
C ASN A 265 -9.59 20.28 -14.03
N MET A 266 -8.46 19.62 -13.81
CA MET A 266 -8.28 18.26 -14.34
C MET A 266 -8.66 17.20 -13.31
N SER A 267 -9.49 16.26 -13.73
CA SER A 267 -9.74 15.05 -12.96
C SER A 267 -8.45 14.23 -12.91
N PHE A 268 -8.14 13.69 -11.75
CA PHE A 268 -6.94 12.89 -11.52
C PHE A 268 -6.82 11.67 -12.44
N ALA A 269 -7.96 11.12 -12.87
CA ALA A 269 -8.04 9.95 -13.72
C ALA A 269 -7.60 10.18 -15.18
N GLU A 270 -7.64 11.43 -15.66
CA GLU A 270 -7.37 11.75 -17.08
C GLU A 270 -5.91 12.12 -17.36
N SER A 271 -5.05 12.26 -16.35
CA SER A 271 -3.76 12.93 -16.48
C SER A 271 -2.52 12.14 -16.08
N VAL A 272 -2.60 10.81 -15.94
CA VAL A 272 -1.37 10.02 -15.76
C VAL A 272 -0.61 9.96 -17.07
N ASP A 273 0.26 10.94 -17.28
CA ASP A 273 1.22 10.90 -18.36
C ASP A 273 2.34 9.91 -17.98
N LEU A 274 2.28 8.72 -18.55
CA LEU A 274 3.26 7.65 -18.31
C LEU A 274 4.69 8.04 -18.75
N ASP A 275 4.85 9.10 -19.54
CA ASP A 275 6.13 9.59 -20.00
C ASP A 275 6.74 10.66 -19.06
N LYS A 276 5.98 11.17 -18.09
CA LYS A 276 6.50 12.12 -17.10
C LYS A 276 7.13 11.39 -15.91
N ASN A 277 8.21 11.97 -15.39
CA ASN A 277 9.02 11.44 -14.30
C ASN A 277 8.94 12.36 -13.05
N SER A 278 7.75 12.75 -12.63
CA SER A 278 7.58 13.45 -11.36
C SER A 278 7.51 12.48 -10.18
N VAL A 279 7.82 12.96 -8.97
CA VAL A 279 7.68 12.17 -7.73
C VAL A 279 6.25 11.63 -7.61
N MET A 280 5.25 12.46 -7.88
CA MET A 280 3.83 12.09 -7.75
C MET A 280 3.39 11.06 -8.79
N ASP A 281 3.90 11.18 -10.03
CA ASP A 281 3.60 10.21 -11.09
C ASP A 281 4.21 8.85 -10.78
N ASP A 282 5.43 8.83 -10.26
CA ASP A 282 6.09 7.57 -9.89
C ASP A 282 5.39 6.89 -8.72
N LEU A 283 4.99 7.64 -7.66
CA LEU A 283 4.21 7.09 -6.56
C LEU A 283 2.86 6.50 -7.04
N ARG A 284 2.23 7.16 -8.02
CA ARG A 284 1.00 6.67 -8.63
C ARG A 284 1.22 5.45 -9.51
N LYS A 285 2.26 5.45 -10.35
CA LYS A 285 2.62 4.29 -11.19
C LYS A 285 2.91 3.05 -10.36
N MET A 286 3.48 3.23 -9.17
CA MET A 286 3.73 2.15 -8.22
C MET A 286 2.49 1.77 -7.39
N HIS A 287 1.38 2.50 -7.46
CA HIS A 287 0.22 2.34 -6.57
C HIS A 287 0.58 2.42 -5.08
N VAL A 288 1.40 3.42 -4.70
CA VAL A 288 1.93 3.50 -3.34
C VAL A 288 0.81 3.71 -2.32
N THR A 289 0.71 2.77 -1.41
CA THR A 289 -0.29 2.71 -0.35
C THR A 289 0.26 3.25 0.97
N TYR A 290 1.54 2.97 1.26
CA TYR A 290 2.19 3.33 2.51
C TYR A 290 3.66 3.69 2.32
N LEU A 291 4.17 4.62 3.14
CA LEU A 291 5.57 5.04 3.15
C LEU A 291 6.08 5.20 4.59
N ASN A 292 7.39 4.97 4.79
CA ASN A 292 8.05 5.18 6.07
C ASN A 292 8.15 6.68 6.39
N SER A 293 7.63 7.07 7.55
CA SER A 293 7.65 8.46 8.05
C SER A 293 8.98 8.88 8.69
N MET A 294 9.91 7.93 8.86
CA MET A 294 11.17 8.14 9.58
C MET A 294 12.43 7.87 8.75
N HIS A 295 12.30 7.19 7.61
CA HIS A 295 13.44 6.88 6.75
C HIS A 295 13.83 8.10 5.92
N ASP A 296 15.16 8.32 5.80
CA ASP A 296 15.79 9.48 5.14
C ASP A 296 15.16 10.84 5.53
N GLN A 297 15.51 11.28 6.74
CA GLN A 297 15.04 12.56 7.26
C GLN A 297 15.36 13.74 6.34
N LYS A 298 16.45 13.70 5.56
CA LYS A 298 16.81 14.79 4.62
C LYS A 298 15.76 14.95 3.53
N LEU A 299 15.26 13.83 2.98
CA LEU A 299 14.19 13.85 2.00
C LEU A 299 12.87 14.30 2.62
N LEU A 300 12.50 13.73 3.76
CA LEU A 300 11.24 14.04 4.43
C LEU A 300 11.19 15.51 4.88
N ASP A 301 12.26 16.04 5.45
CA ASP A 301 12.34 17.45 5.84
C ASP A 301 12.28 18.39 4.63
N ARG A 302 12.87 17.98 3.51
CA ARG A 302 12.74 18.70 2.25
C ARG A 302 11.29 18.72 1.77
N TRP A 303 10.58 17.59 1.79
CA TRP A 303 9.16 17.52 1.43
C TRP A 303 8.27 18.34 2.38
N LYS A 304 8.59 18.42 3.67
CA LYS A 304 7.91 19.28 4.65
C LYS A 304 8.14 20.77 4.38
N ALA A 305 9.37 21.14 3.96
CA ALA A 305 9.73 22.52 3.66
C ALA A 305 9.21 23.01 2.30
N GLN A 306 9.06 22.13 1.32
CA GLN A 306 8.55 22.45 0.00
C GLN A 306 7.02 22.58 0.03
N THR A 307 6.50 23.69 -0.50
CA THR A 307 5.06 23.94 -0.59
C THR A 307 4.60 24.03 -2.04
N MET A 308 3.38 23.60 -2.27
CA MET A 308 2.69 23.68 -3.55
C MET A 308 1.29 24.28 -3.37
N LYS A 309 0.79 24.95 -4.40
CA LYS A 309 -0.59 25.43 -4.41
C LYS A 309 -1.53 24.28 -4.79
N TRP A 310 -2.48 24.00 -3.94
CA TRP A 310 -3.48 22.95 -4.17
C TRP A 310 -4.86 23.38 -3.66
N ASN A 311 -5.90 23.26 -4.48
CA ASN A 311 -7.27 23.68 -4.17
C ASN A 311 -7.39 25.10 -3.57
N GLY A 312 -6.55 26.02 -4.02
CA GLY A 312 -6.53 27.42 -3.55
C GLY A 312 -5.78 27.66 -2.23
N SER A 313 -5.22 26.62 -1.62
CA SER A 313 -4.40 26.68 -0.40
C SER A 313 -2.96 26.26 -0.68
N MET A 314 -2.03 26.69 0.18
CA MET A 314 -0.67 26.16 0.18
C MET A 314 -0.61 24.90 1.05
N ILE A 315 0.00 23.85 0.53
CA ILE A 315 0.21 22.57 1.23
C ILE A 315 1.67 22.15 1.08
N SER A 316 2.24 21.48 2.09
CA SER A 316 3.55 20.87 1.94
C SER A 316 3.49 19.65 1.02
N VAL A 317 4.60 19.34 0.35
CA VAL A 317 4.72 18.12 -0.45
C VAL A 317 4.50 16.88 0.42
N TYR A 318 5.03 16.89 1.64
CA TYR A 318 4.84 15.82 2.62
C TYR A 318 3.36 15.57 2.95
N ASP A 319 2.62 16.64 3.26
CA ASP A 319 1.19 16.55 3.58
C ASP A 319 0.38 16.10 2.35
N TYR A 320 0.71 16.64 1.17
CA TYR A 320 0.07 16.21 -0.08
C TYR A 320 0.27 14.71 -0.33
N ILE A 321 1.51 14.21 -0.20
CA ILE A 321 1.78 12.76 -0.32
C ILE A 321 0.97 12.00 0.72
N GLY A 322 0.99 12.40 1.99
CA GLY A 322 0.24 11.74 3.06
C GLY A 322 -1.27 11.67 2.82
N LEU A 323 -1.84 12.74 2.25
CA LEU A 323 -3.26 12.76 1.85
C LEU A 323 -3.58 11.72 0.76
N HIS A 324 -2.64 11.44 -0.15
CA HIS A 324 -2.86 10.65 -1.35
C HIS A 324 -2.24 9.24 -1.31
N LEU A 325 -1.47 8.88 -0.28
CA LEU A 325 -1.06 7.49 -0.08
C LEU A 325 -2.30 6.58 -0.03
N GLY A 326 -2.27 5.48 -0.79
CA GLY A 326 -3.40 4.57 -0.91
C GLY A 326 -4.59 5.19 -1.64
N TYR A 327 -5.79 4.87 -1.20
CA TYR A 327 -7.04 5.35 -1.80
C TYR A 327 -7.57 6.60 -1.09
N ARG A 328 -8.24 7.50 -1.86
CA ARG A 328 -8.92 8.69 -1.35
C ARG A 328 -10.12 9.02 -2.22
N PHE A 329 -11.31 8.76 -1.73
CA PHE A 329 -12.54 8.97 -2.49
C PHE A 329 -13.10 10.37 -2.35
N ILE A 330 -13.53 10.94 -3.48
CA ILE A 330 -14.18 12.23 -3.58
C ILE A 330 -15.50 12.06 -4.32
N VAL A 331 -16.56 12.63 -3.77
CA VAL A 331 -17.85 12.72 -4.47
C VAL A 331 -17.79 13.90 -5.45
N ARG A 332 -17.80 13.63 -6.74
CA ARG A 332 -17.74 14.66 -7.80
C ARG A 332 -19.12 15.18 -8.20
N ASP A 333 -20.11 14.31 -8.21
CA ASP A 333 -21.50 14.68 -8.50
C ASP A 333 -22.46 13.76 -7.74
N ALA A 334 -23.64 14.28 -7.41
CA ALA A 334 -24.74 13.51 -6.86
C ALA A 334 -26.05 13.99 -7.49
N THR A 335 -26.77 13.08 -8.12
CA THR A 335 -28.04 13.38 -8.76
C THR A 335 -29.14 12.52 -8.18
N TRP A 336 -30.20 13.17 -7.69
CA TRP A 336 -31.38 12.49 -7.20
C TRP A 336 -32.49 12.49 -8.25
N THR A 337 -33.04 11.33 -8.57
CA THR A 337 -34.09 11.16 -9.57
C THR A 337 -35.28 10.41 -8.96
N ALA A 338 -36.48 10.94 -9.12
CA ALA A 338 -37.72 10.25 -8.81
C ALA A 338 -38.41 9.81 -10.10
N VAL A 339 -38.65 8.52 -10.24
CA VAL A 339 -39.35 7.92 -11.37
C VAL A 339 -40.71 7.42 -10.89
N GLU A 340 -41.79 7.89 -11.52
CA GLU A 340 -43.13 7.32 -11.28
C GLU A 340 -43.33 6.15 -12.24
N LYS A 341 -43.41 4.93 -11.71
CA LYS A 341 -43.85 3.76 -12.45
C LYS A 341 -45.38 3.63 -12.34
N THR A 342 -46.12 3.76 -13.44
CA THR A 342 -47.53 3.39 -13.52
C THR A 342 -47.58 1.88 -13.69
N VAL A 343 -48.17 1.17 -12.72
CA VAL A 343 -48.48 -0.25 -12.84
C VAL A 343 -49.89 -0.35 -13.46
N PRO A 344 -50.07 -1.09 -14.56
CA PRO A 344 -51.43 -1.32 -15.12
C PRO A 344 -52.23 -2.17 -14.13
N GLY A 345 -53.23 -1.57 -13.49
CA GLY A 345 -54.19 -2.32 -12.68
C GLY A 345 -55.26 -2.96 -13.58
N GLY A 346 -55.42 -4.27 -13.49
CA GLY A 346 -56.53 -4.99 -14.11
C GLY A 346 -57.82 -4.82 -13.27
N GLY A 347 -58.85 -4.18 -13.85
CA GLY A 347 -60.18 -4.04 -13.22
C GLY A 347 -60.89 -2.76 -13.64
N LEU A 348 -62.23 -2.74 -13.59
CA LEU A 348 -63.15 -1.70 -14.07
C LEU A 348 -63.07 -0.32 -13.36
N ARG A 349 -62.11 -0.14 -12.41
CA ARG A 349 -61.75 1.17 -11.86
C ARG A 349 -60.25 1.35 -11.97
N LYS A 350 -59.78 2.12 -12.96
CA LYS A 350 -58.39 2.53 -13.13
C LYS A 350 -57.96 3.48 -11.99
N HIS A 351 -57.66 2.95 -10.83
CA HIS A 351 -56.84 3.69 -9.83
C HIS A 351 -55.40 3.42 -10.18
N PHE A 352 -54.72 4.40 -10.79
CA PHE A 352 -53.30 4.37 -11.00
C PHE A 352 -52.59 4.63 -9.65
N MET A 353 -52.20 3.59 -8.95
CA MET A 353 -51.27 3.73 -7.85
C MET A 353 -49.87 3.84 -8.43
N GLY A 354 -49.38 5.05 -8.60
CA GLY A 354 -48.01 5.30 -9.02
C GLY A 354 -47.07 4.97 -7.88
N LYS A 355 -46.24 3.94 -8.04
CA LYS A 355 -45.13 3.67 -7.13
C LYS A 355 -43.98 4.62 -7.48
N LYS A 356 -43.59 5.51 -6.54
CA LYS A 356 -42.44 6.40 -6.74
C LYS A 356 -41.18 5.66 -6.32
N GLU A 357 -40.33 5.37 -7.28
CA GLU A 357 -38.98 4.89 -7.01
C GLU A 357 -38.04 6.08 -7.01
N LYS A 358 -37.16 6.13 -6.01
CA LYS A 358 -36.18 7.19 -5.84
C LYS A 358 -34.80 6.58 -6.03
N PHE A 359 -33.97 7.21 -6.85
CA PHE A 359 -32.60 6.79 -7.12
C PHE A 359 -31.65 7.94 -6.78
N LEU A 360 -30.58 7.63 -6.07
CA LEU A 360 -29.43 8.52 -5.88
C LEU A 360 -28.30 7.97 -6.76
N GLU A 361 -27.89 8.73 -7.75
CA GLU A 361 -26.71 8.46 -8.57
C GLU A 361 -25.58 9.33 -8.06
N VAL A 362 -24.46 8.70 -7.68
CA VAL A 362 -23.29 9.39 -7.13
C VAL A 362 -22.09 9.04 -7.99
N THR A 363 -21.39 10.07 -8.47
CA THR A 363 -20.10 9.91 -9.14
C THR A 363 -18.98 10.09 -8.11
N VAL A 364 -18.18 9.05 -7.94
CA VAL A 364 -17.05 9.02 -7.00
C VAL A 364 -15.76 8.89 -7.80
N GLU A 365 -14.77 9.69 -7.46
CA GLU A 365 -13.40 9.60 -7.98
C GLU A 365 -12.47 9.14 -6.88
N ASN A 366 -11.50 8.28 -7.22
CA ASN A 366 -10.37 7.97 -6.36
C ASN A 366 -9.17 8.86 -6.75
N SER A 367 -8.84 9.82 -5.90
CA SER A 367 -7.70 10.73 -6.10
C SER A 367 -6.41 10.23 -5.48
N GLY A 368 -6.45 9.13 -4.73
CA GLY A 368 -5.27 8.53 -4.13
C GLY A 368 -4.30 7.91 -5.15
N PHE A 369 -3.10 7.57 -4.71
CA PHE A 369 -2.09 6.93 -5.56
C PHE A 369 -2.42 5.47 -5.87
N ALA A 370 -3.18 4.79 -5.02
CA ALA A 370 -3.54 3.39 -5.20
C ALA A 370 -5.06 3.19 -5.31
N ASN A 371 -5.45 2.04 -5.84
CA ASN A 371 -6.84 1.62 -5.86
C ASN A 371 -7.30 1.17 -4.47
N LEU A 372 -8.63 1.06 -4.29
CA LEU A 372 -9.18 0.24 -3.22
C LEU A 372 -9.03 -1.22 -3.64
N TYR A 373 -8.48 -2.02 -2.76
CA TYR A 373 -8.41 -3.48 -2.90
C TYR A 373 -9.31 -4.12 -1.85
N GLU A 374 -9.82 -5.31 -2.14
CA GLU A 374 -10.62 -6.07 -1.18
C GLU A 374 -9.72 -6.52 -0.03
N GLU A 375 -10.17 -6.25 1.19
CA GLU A 375 -9.56 -6.76 2.44
C GLU A 375 -10.05 -8.18 2.74
#